data_d84591a784556e9e04838121c2f3beb4
#
_entry.id   d84591a784556e9e04838121c2f3beb4
#
_cell.length_a   1.000
_cell.length_b   1.000
_cell.length_c   1.000
_cell.angle_alpha   90.00
_cell.angle_beta   90.00
_cell.angle_gamma   90.00
#
_symmetry.space_group_name_H-M   'P 1'
#
loop_
_entity.id
_entity.type
_entity.pdbx_description
1 polymer ?
#
loop_
_entity_poly.entity_id
_entity_poly.type
_entity_poly.pdbx_seq_one_letter_code
_entity_poly.pdbx_strand_id
1 'polypeptide(L)'
;MTFVDADADDEEIQKAFRPNTKAMFGETIANPAIAVLDIERLANLAHRNGGPFIVDNTFATPALCRPFEFGADIVIHSTTKYMDGHAVQLGGVIVDSGNFDWTNGKFPEYTEPDESYHGLVYTKAFGKAAYITKARV
;
A
#
# COMPACT_ATOMS: atom_id res chain seq x y z
N MET A 1 -5.74 12.68 -6.69
CA MET A 1 -5.42 11.31 -7.17
C MET A 1 -5.22 11.39 -8.68
N THR A 2 -4.26 10.64 -9.23
CA THR A 2 -4.01 10.51 -10.67
C THR A 2 -4.15 9.04 -11.03
N PHE A 3 -4.92 8.73 -12.06
CA PHE A 3 -5.04 7.37 -12.60
C PHE A 3 -4.06 7.20 -13.74
N VAL A 4 -3.44 6.03 -13.81
CA VAL A 4 -2.54 5.61 -14.88
C VAL A 4 -2.93 4.22 -15.34
N ASP A 5 -2.68 3.91 -16.60
CA ASP A 5 -2.84 2.55 -17.09
C ASP A 5 -1.71 1.69 -16.53
N ALA A 6 -2.05 0.54 -15.95
CA ALA A 6 -1.07 -0.38 -15.39
C ALA A 6 -0.15 -1.00 -16.46
N ASP A 7 -0.63 -1.07 -17.71
CA ASP A 7 0.10 -1.60 -18.86
C ASP A 7 0.90 -0.51 -19.59
N ALA A 8 0.76 0.78 -19.20
CA ALA A 8 1.58 1.86 -19.76
C ALA A 8 3.07 1.60 -19.51
N ASP A 9 3.93 2.20 -20.32
CA ASP A 9 5.37 2.09 -20.11
C ASP A 9 5.82 2.83 -18.83
N ASP A 10 7.02 2.47 -18.35
CA ASP A 10 7.57 3.03 -17.11
C ASP A 10 7.72 4.55 -17.17
N GLU A 11 8.02 5.10 -18.37
CA GLU A 11 8.21 6.54 -18.52
C GLU A 11 6.88 7.30 -18.39
N GLU A 12 5.80 6.73 -18.90
CA GLU A 12 4.45 7.32 -18.78
C GLU A 12 3.99 7.28 -17.33
N ILE A 13 4.13 6.13 -16.65
CA ILE A 13 3.80 6.01 -15.24
C ILE A 13 4.66 6.97 -14.40
N GLN A 14 5.95 7.07 -14.72
CA GLN A 14 6.88 7.97 -14.01
C GLN A 14 6.44 9.44 -14.10
N LYS A 15 5.92 9.90 -15.24
CA LYS A 15 5.42 11.28 -15.43
C LYS A 15 4.20 11.61 -14.55
N ALA A 16 3.47 10.58 -14.09
CA ALA A 16 2.32 10.77 -13.21
C ALA A 16 2.71 11.07 -11.75
N PHE A 17 3.94 10.73 -11.34
CA PHE A 17 4.45 11.08 -10.01
C PHE A 17 4.69 12.58 -9.89
N ARG A 18 4.26 13.14 -8.79
CA ARG A 18 4.41 14.56 -8.43
C ARG A 18 5.15 14.67 -7.09
N PRO A 19 5.70 15.83 -6.72
CA PRO A 19 6.37 16.03 -5.43
C PRO A 19 5.48 15.64 -4.22
N ASN A 20 4.17 15.82 -4.34
CA ASN A 20 3.21 15.49 -3.30
C ASN A 20 2.58 14.09 -3.45
N THR A 21 3.04 13.24 -4.38
CA THR A 21 2.58 11.85 -4.47
C THR A 21 3.09 11.07 -3.27
N LYS A 22 2.18 10.53 -2.47
CA LYS A 22 2.51 9.83 -1.21
C LYS A 22 2.58 8.31 -1.37
N ALA A 23 1.79 7.73 -2.27
CA ALA A 23 1.74 6.30 -2.47
C ALA A 23 1.31 5.96 -3.89
N MET A 24 1.61 4.76 -4.31
CA MET A 24 1.01 4.11 -5.47
C MET A 24 0.05 3.03 -4.99
N PHE A 25 -1.06 2.83 -5.70
CA PHE A 25 -2.10 1.86 -5.35
C PHE A 25 -2.50 1.08 -6.59
N GLY A 26 -2.71 -0.23 -6.43
CA GLY A 26 -3.25 -1.09 -7.49
C GLY A 26 -3.98 -2.30 -6.93
N GLU A 27 -4.75 -2.97 -7.79
CA GLU A 27 -5.42 -4.24 -7.47
C GLU A 27 -4.64 -5.39 -8.11
N THR A 28 -4.41 -6.48 -7.36
CA THR A 28 -3.75 -7.70 -7.90
C THR A 28 -4.45 -8.22 -9.15
N ILE A 29 -5.77 -8.26 -9.11
CA ILE A 29 -6.65 -8.60 -10.22
C ILE A 29 -7.76 -7.56 -10.25
N ALA A 30 -7.79 -6.76 -11.31
CA ALA A 30 -8.72 -5.64 -11.43
C ALA A 30 -10.18 -6.09 -11.63
N ASN A 31 -11.10 -5.43 -10.99
CA ASN A 31 -12.54 -5.63 -11.16
C ASN A 31 -13.15 -4.42 -11.91
N PRO A 32 -13.82 -4.59 -13.07
CA PRO A 32 -14.21 -5.86 -13.71
C PRO A 32 -13.25 -6.33 -14.81
N ALA A 33 -12.17 -5.62 -15.09
CA ALA A 33 -11.33 -5.85 -16.28
C ALA A 33 -10.56 -7.19 -16.23
N ILE A 34 -10.38 -7.78 -15.04
CA ILE A 34 -9.61 -9.03 -14.81
C ILE A 34 -8.14 -8.89 -15.28
N ALA A 35 -7.64 -7.66 -15.37
CA ALA A 35 -6.24 -7.41 -15.65
C ALA A 35 -5.40 -7.82 -14.43
N VAL A 36 -4.29 -8.53 -14.67
CA VAL A 36 -3.36 -8.98 -13.62
C VAL A 36 -2.22 -7.99 -13.52
N LEU A 37 -1.98 -7.51 -12.31
CA LEU A 37 -1.00 -6.47 -12.03
C LEU A 37 0.43 -7.04 -11.96
N ASP A 38 1.37 -6.40 -12.64
CA ASP A 38 2.81 -6.63 -12.43
C ASP A 38 3.27 -5.90 -11.16
N ILE A 39 3.13 -6.61 -10.03
CA ILE A 39 3.38 -6.05 -8.69
C ILE A 39 4.85 -5.64 -8.54
N GLU A 40 5.79 -6.48 -8.98
CA GLU A 40 7.22 -6.23 -8.80
C GLU A 40 7.68 -4.99 -9.58
N ARG A 41 7.25 -4.86 -10.83
CA ARG A 41 7.52 -3.69 -11.66
C ARG A 41 7.01 -2.40 -11.01
N LEU A 42 5.74 -2.41 -10.57
CA LEU A 42 5.10 -1.22 -10.00
C LEU A 42 5.63 -0.87 -8.60
N ALA A 43 5.97 -1.88 -7.77
CA ALA A 43 6.65 -1.67 -6.50
C ALA A 43 7.99 -0.96 -6.71
N ASN A 44 8.78 -1.41 -7.68
CA ASN A 44 10.05 -0.77 -8.03
C ASN A 44 9.88 0.69 -8.48
N LEU A 45 8.81 0.98 -9.24
CA LEU A 45 8.49 2.36 -9.65
C LEU A 45 8.10 3.23 -8.45
N ALA A 46 7.24 2.73 -7.56
CA ALA A 46 6.82 3.43 -6.35
C ALA A 46 8.02 3.76 -5.45
N HIS A 47 8.88 2.77 -5.20
CA HIS A 47 10.07 2.91 -4.34
C HIS A 47 11.08 3.90 -4.92
N ARG A 48 11.34 3.88 -6.24
CA ARG A 48 12.19 4.90 -6.91
C ARG A 48 11.68 6.33 -6.70
N ASN A 49 10.38 6.49 -6.50
CA ASN A 49 9.74 7.77 -6.22
C ASN A 49 9.53 8.03 -4.72
N GLY A 50 10.10 7.19 -3.84
CA GLY A 50 10.06 7.35 -2.39
C GLY A 50 8.67 7.15 -1.77
N GLY A 51 7.76 6.48 -2.47
CA GLY A 51 6.42 6.14 -1.96
C GLY A 51 6.25 4.64 -1.73
N PRO A 52 5.39 4.21 -0.79
CA PRO A 52 5.00 2.82 -0.65
C PRO A 52 4.10 2.38 -1.80
N PHE A 53 4.13 1.08 -2.11
CA PHE A 53 3.18 0.44 -2.99
C PHE A 53 2.12 -0.31 -2.18
N ILE A 54 0.88 0.09 -2.35
CA ILE A 54 -0.29 -0.49 -1.67
C ILE A 54 -1.04 -1.36 -2.66
N VAL A 55 -1.32 -2.60 -2.29
CA VAL A 55 -1.99 -3.56 -3.17
C VAL A 55 -3.28 -4.05 -2.55
N ASP A 56 -4.40 -3.88 -3.26
CA ASP A 56 -5.63 -4.59 -2.95
C ASP A 56 -5.55 -6.01 -3.51
N ASN A 57 -5.46 -6.97 -2.60
CA ASN A 57 -5.35 -8.39 -2.94
C ASN A 57 -6.64 -9.17 -2.66
N THR A 58 -7.78 -8.48 -2.71
CA THR A 58 -9.09 -9.05 -2.38
C THR A 58 -9.44 -10.25 -3.24
N PHE A 59 -9.23 -10.16 -4.57
CA PHE A 59 -9.60 -11.24 -5.48
C PHE A 59 -8.67 -12.46 -5.38
N ALA A 60 -7.37 -12.24 -5.34
CA ALA A 60 -6.42 -13.34 -5.28
C ALA A 60 -6.38 -13.99 -3.90
N THR A 61 -6.58 -13.22 -2.84
CA THR A 61 -6.34 -13.62 -1.44
C THR A 61 -4.89 -14.09 -1.20
N PRO A 62 -4.45 -14.28 0.04
CA PRO A 62 -3.11 -14.82 0.30
C PRO A 62 -2.89 -16.25 -0.21
N ALA A 63 -3.98 -16.94 -0.59
CA ALA A 63 -3.90 -18.31 -1.10
C ALA A 63 -3.35 -18.37 -2.54
N LEU A 64 -3.68 -17.37 -3.38
CA LEU A 64 -3.24 -17.33 -4.77
C LEU A 64 -2.07 -16.37 -4.99
N CYS A 65 -2.00 -15.25 -4.24
CA CYS A 65 -0.95 -14.27 -4.37
C CYS A 65 -0.57 -13.69 -3.00
N ARG A 66 0.73 -13.56 -2.77
CA ARG A 66 1.30 -12.89 -1.59
C ARG A 66 2.11 -11.68 -2.06
N PRO A 67 1.49 -10.50 -2.18
CA PRO A 67 2.12 -9.33 -2.80
C PRO A 67 3.43 -8.88 -2.15
N PHE A 68 3.66 -9.18 -0.88
CA PHE A 68 4.92 -8.89 -0.19
C PHE A 68 6.14 -9.60 -0.81
N GLU A 69 5.93 -10.78 -1.40
CA GLU A 69 7.01 -11.51 -2.09
C GLU A 69 7.45 -10.80 -3.39
N PHE A 70 6.62 -9.87 -3.88
CA PHE A 70 6.85 -9.06 -5.08
C PHE A 70 7.11 -7.58 -4.75
N GLY A 71 7.37 -7.23 -3.50
CA GLY A 71 7.78 -5.89 -3.11
C GLY A 71 6.66 -4.93 -2.70
N ALA A 72 5.41 -5.36 -2.59
CA ALA A 72 4.37 -4.54 -1.99
C ALA A 72 4.72 -4.20 -0.53
N ASP A 73 4.36 -2.99 -0.07
CA ASP A 73 4.61 -2.55 1.30
C ASP A 73 3.40 -2.75 2.20
N ILE A 74 2.22 -2.52 1.64
CA ILE A 74 0.95 -2.61 2.33
C ILE A 74 0.00 -3.43 1.47
N VAL A 75 -0.71 -4.37 2.09
CA VAL A 75 -1.72 -5.18 1.42
C VAL A 75 -3.06 -4.99 2.11
N ILE A 76 -4.09 -4.76 1.34
CA ILE A 76 -5.45 -4.67 1.85
C ILE A 76 -6.32 -5.79 1.28
N HIS A 77 -7.32 -6.18 2.03
CA HIS A 77 -8.34 -7.13 1.59
C HIS A 77 -9.71 -6.70 2.08
N SER A 78 -10.71 -6.76 1.23
CA SER A 78 -12.09 -6.89 1.66
C SER A 78 -12.30 -8.33 2.12
N THR A 79 -12.32 -8.56 3.43
CA THR A 79 -12.59 -9.91 3.96
C THR A 79 -14.01 -10.35 3.68
N THR A 80 -14.91 -9.42 3.36
CA THR A 80 -16.29 -9.65 2.90
C THR A 80 -16.37 -10.59 1.68
N LYS A 81 -15.31 -10.62 0.85
CA LYS A 81 -15.30 -11.36 -0.43
C LYS A 81 -14.80 -12.79 -0.25
N TYR A 82 -13.76 -13.18 -0.95
CA TYR A 82 -13.27 -14.57 -0.97
C TYR A 82 -12.70 -15.06 0.36
N MET A 83 -12.24 -14.19 1.25
CA MET A 83 -11.73 -14.60 2.55
C MET A 83 -12.84 -15.09 3.48
N ASP A 84 -14.02 -14.46 3.46
CA ASP A 84 -15.23 -14.97 4.14
C ASP A 84 -15.82 -16.19 3.41
N GLY A 85 -15.73 -16.22 2.09
CA GLY A 85 -16.18 -17.30 1.22
C GLY A 85 -17.65 -17.24 0.84
N HIS A 86 -18.50 -16.64 1.65
CA HIS A 86 -19.96 -16.57 1.42
C HIS A 86 -20.48 -15.13 1.29
N ALA A 87 -19.61 -14.13 1.49
CA ALA A 87 -19.95 -12.70 1.45
C ALA A 87 -21.13 -12.31 2.37
N VAL A 88 -21.26 -12.96 3.51
CA VAL A 88 -22.35 -12.71 4.48
C VAL A 88 -21.92 -11.77 5.61
N GLN A 89 -20.61 -11.57 5.82
CA GLN A 89 -20.05 -10.69 6.83
C GLN A 89 -19.25 -9.56 6.18
N LEU A 90 -19.43 -8.36 6.70
CA LEU A 90 -18.65 -7.20 6.24
C LEU A 90 -17.36 -7.10 7.06
N GLY A 91 -16.24 -6.91 6.37
CA GLY A 91 -14.97 -6.70 7.03
C GLY A 91 -13.85 -6.36 6.06
N GLY A 92 -12.75 -5.92 6.64
CA GLY A 92 -11.52 -5.62 5.91
C GLY A 92 -10.29 -5.85 6.78
N VAL A 93 -9.16 -6.00 6.14
CA VAL A 93 -7.88 -6.09 6.82
C VAL A 93 -6.83 -5.28 6.06
N ILE A 94 -5.98 -4.60 6.82
CA ILE A 94 -4.77 -3.95 6.33
C ILE A 94 -3.59 -4.72 6.93
N VAL A 95 -2.67 -5.13 6.08
CA VAL A 95 -1.44 -5.83 6.48
C VAL A 95 -0.26 -4.97 6.04
N ASP A 96 0.63 -4.69 6.98
CA ASP A 96 1.84 -3.91 6.76
C ASP A 96 3.05 -4.85 6.75
N SER A 97 3.91 -4.73 5.73
CA SER A 97 5.16 -5.50 5.68
C SER A 97 6.15 -5.09 6.78
N GLY A 98 6.04 -3.85 7.27
CA GLY A 98 6.99 -3.23 8.18
C GLY A 98 8.36 -2.95 7.56
N ASN A 99 8.48 -2.99 6.23
CA ASN A 99 9.76 -2.83 5.53
C ASN A 99 9.92 -1.48 4.84
N PHE A 100 8.84 -0.73 4.63
CA PHE A 100 8.94 0.60 4.04
C PHE A 100 9.61 1.59 4.99
N ASP A 101 10.52 2.40 4.45
CA ASP A 101 11.22 3.44 5.22
C ASP A 101 10.37 4.73 5.31
N TRP A 102 9.64 4.86 6.40
CA TRP A 102 8.84 6.05 6.72
C TRP A 102 9.70 7.26 7.11
N THR A 103 11.03 7.09 7.23
CA THR A 103 11.95 8.18 7.61
C THR A 103 12.63 8.85 6.42
N ASN A 104 12.25 8.51 5.19
CA ASN A 104 12.87 8.99 3.95
C ASN A 104 12.64 10.48 3.63
N GLY A 105 12.05 11.24 4.56
CA GLY A 105 11.80 12.69 4.44
C GLY A 105 10.47 13.06 3.77
N LYS A 106 9.72 12.10 3.27
CA LYS A 106 8.46 12.33 2.54
C LYS A 106 7.22 12.27 3.45
N PHE A 107 7.39 11.75 4.66
CA PHE A 107 6.31 11.40 5.60
C PHE A 107 6.51 12.03 6.98
N PRO A 108 6.43 13.38 7.09
CA PRO A 108 6.59 14.07 8.38
C PRO A 108 5.60 13.57 9.43
N GLU A 109 4.40 13.13 9.02
CA GLU A 109 3.37 12.57 9.88
C GLU A 109 3.78 11.32 10.68
N TYR A 110 4.93 10.70 10.33
CA TYR A 110 5.50 9.56 11.07
C TYR A 110 6.77 9.92 11.84
N THR A 111 7.42 11.05 11.49
CA THR A 111 8.74 11.43 12.02
C THR A 111 8.72 12.66 12.91
N GLU A 112 7.64 13.44 12.84
CA GLU A 112 7.41 14.61 13.68
C GLU A 112 6.43 14.30 14.82
N PRO A 113 6.43 15.10 15.91
CA PRO A 113 5.49 14.94 17.01
C PRO A 113 4.03 15.09 16.56
N ASP A 114 3.18 14.14 16.94
CA ASP A 114 1.75 14.18 16.72
C ASP A 114 1.06 14.77 17.97
N GLU A 115 0.65 16.02 17.91
CA GLU A 115 0.04 16.73 19.04
C GLU A 115 -1.28 16.09 19.47
N SER A 116 -2.01 15.43 18.57
CA SER A 116 -3.25 14.71 18.92
C SER A 116 -2.99 13.47 19.78
N TYR A 117 -1.74 13.01 19.82
CA TYR A 117 -1.27 11.88 20.62
C TYR A 117 -0.12 12.28 21.57
N HIS A 118 -0.24 13.44 22.21
CA HIS A 118 0.71 13.93 23.25
C HIS A 118 2.16 14.07 22.75
N GLY A 119 2.35 14.47 21.49
CA GLY A 119 3.67 14.63 20.91
C GLY A 119 4.38 13.32 20.51
N LEU A 120 3.62 12.25 20.32
CA LEU A 120 4.15 10.95 19.93
C LEU A 120 4.82 11.03 18.54
N VAL A 121 6.00 10.48 18.41
CA VAL A 121 6.70 10.26 17.11
C VAL A 121 6.62 8.78 16.77
N TYR A 122 5.81 8.40 15.79
CA TYR A 122 5.46 7.01 15.50
C TYR A 122 6.66 6.14 15.16
N THR A 123 7.58 6.63 14.32
CA THR A 123 8.78 5.87 13.93
C THR A 123 9.72 5.62 15.09
N LYS A 124 9.83 6.55 16.05
CA LYS A 124 10.65 6.38 17.26
C LYS A 124 10.01 5.41 18.26
N ALA A 125 8.69 5.50 18.43
CA ALA A 125 7.98 4.70 19.41
C ALA A 125 7.74 3.25 18.96
N PHE A 126 7.45 3.05 17.67
CA PHE A 126 6.98 1.77 17.15
C PHE A 126 7.86 1.15 16.05
N GLY A 127 8.88 1.86 15.57
CA GLY A 127 9.80 1.34 14.56
C GLY A 127 9.06 0.83 13.32
N LYS A 128 9.23 -0.45 13.01
CA LYS A 128 8.57 -1.11 11.87
C LYS A 128 7.04 -1.15 11.93
N ALA A 129 6.45 -0.99 13.10
CA ALA A 129 5.00 -0.96 13.29
C ALA A 129 4.42 0.47 13.25
N ALA A 130 5.19 1.49 12.86
CA ALA A 130 4.76 2.88 12.86
C ALA A 130 3.50 3.10 12.01
N TYR A 131 3.48 2.57 10.78
CA TYR A 131 2.34 2.70 9.87
C TYR A 131 1.08 2.06 10.44
N ILE A 132 1.16 0.76 10.77
CA ILE A 132 -0.03 0.02 11.19
C ILE A 132 -0.58 0.53 12.54
N THR A 133 0.29 1.07 13.39
CA THR A 133 -0.14 1.71 14.63
C THR A 133 -0.90 3.00 14.32
N LYS A 134 -0.33 3.89 13.47
CA LYS A 134 -0.99 5.13 13.08
C LYS A 134 -2.29 4.90 12.31
N ALA A 135 -2.39 3.84 11.55
CA ALA A 135 -3.60 3.48 10.81
C ALA A 135 -4.78 3.06 11.72
N ARG A 136 -4.53 2.79 13.01
CA ARG A 136 -5.54 2.39 14.00
C ARG A 136 -6.01 3.52 14.92
N VAL A 137 -5.35 4.65 14.90
CA VAL A 137 -5.64 5.84 15.71
C VAL A 137 -6.11 7.01 14.84
#